data_11692996884410a01d46c2e958432da1
#
_entry.id   11692996884410a01d46c2e958432da1
#
_cell.length_a   1.000
_cell.length_b   1.000
_cell.length_c   1.000
_cell.angle_alpha   90.00
_cell.angle_beta   90.00
_cell.angle_gamma   90.00
#
_symmetry.space_group_name_H-M   'P 1'
#
loop_
_entity.id
_entity.type
_entity.pdbx_description
1 polymer ?
#
loop_
_entity_poly.entity_id
_entity_poly.type
_entity_poly.pdbx_seq_one_letter_code
_entity_poly.pdbx_strand_id
1 'polypeptide(L)'
;MELSRTINSDKRYYLDKKTIENAASLLETMRVFNDAKMDLYNALYDQKYLNVGPLLDHAYPVFLKEKYKTNDYYNAAIYTAASGQISSQKELKKYYKTTIAADLKNRDEKIQSVKEQLDKKRAIKNSIRLYIKKEWIKPYPKCQSKVRGFKIILFNKMMVNLDEYERKVEADIRKLKTRLALVTEARKRKAKKLENLEKLPPERIVFGGKKLYSEKDVVEVTKSDDSSNDKDQKTSKKASNKWRQEFFEKRHQSMSLPGRHTSKYGNFLCKYDGKDLSVTCIDGSVTIFHDFKLPRNEESFQKNFTCKPEDRQSLCYNFILKRDKENKQYLIVSVTMKLKAYENSYYGNGAISMDINYDHFALAELDETGKLLDQKLIRFDLMNKSTGQVTNILGAAVKDIFDWCAEKDKRLIVEDIDLTIKLASRKYGNRKGNHHMTLFAYQRIASSIENQSLKREIAFYKIAPAYTSQMGKFLFMRKYGISIHQAAAYTIGLVGLGLYEKLVPDSRMLNLLKTKEGTVPEFSQETYKNIWARITNTFSGIRKHFFYRSIPYEVLEERKRPSLRTLAAEMKIRYMPVFE
;
A
#
# COMPACT_ATOMS: atom_id res chain seq x y z
N MET A 1 13.02 -18.16 9.29
CA MET A 1 12.51 -17.68 7.97
C MET A 1 13.64 -17.00 7.22
N GLU A 2 13.84 -17.30 5.95
CA GLU A 2 14.87 -16.64 5.14
C GLU A 2 14.24 -15.55 4.28
N LEU A 3 14.86 -14.38 4.24
CA LEU A 3 14.41 -13.24 3.44
C LEU A 3 15.46 -12.88 2.40
N SER A 4 15.04 -12.82 1.13
CA SER A 4 15.92 -12.33 0.05
C SER A 4 16.04 -10.81 0.12
N ARG A 5 17.26 -10.28 0.16
CA ARG A 5 17.54 -8.84 0.19
C ARG A 5 18.58 -8.46 -0.85
N THR A 6 18.33 -7.35 -1.52
CA THR A 6 19.24 -6.75 -2.48
C THR A 6 19.99 -5.59 -1.83
N ILE A 7 21.30 -5.66 -1.83
CA ILE A 7 22.19 -4.68 -1.20
C ILE A 7 23.05 -4.07 -2.31
N ASN A 8 23.02 -2.75 -2.44
CA ASN A 8 23.86 -2.03 -3.38
C ASN A 8 25.28 -1.92 -2.85
N SER A 9 26.26 -1.90 -3.74
CA SER A 9 27.65 -1.57 -3.42
C SER A 9 27.76 -0.20 -2.70
N ASP A 10 28.79 -0.03 -1.92
CA ASP A 10 29.06 1.18 -1.16
C ASP A 10 29.41 2.37 -2.06
N LYS A 11 30.02 2.11 -3.22
CA LYS A 11 30.47 3.14 -4.15
C LYS A 11 29.81 3.04 -5.54
N ARG A 12 29.92 4.13 -6.28
CA ARG A 12 29.58 4.22 -7.70
C ARG A 12 30.80 3.88 -8.52
N TYR A 13 30.64 3.01 -9.49
CA TYR A 13 31.72 2.62 -10.40
C TYR A 13 31.60 3.45 -11.67
N TYR A 14 32.41 4.51 -11.76
CA TYR A 14 32.50 5.31 -12.99
C TYR A 14 33.19 4.49 -14.10
N LEU A 15 32.88 4.81 -15.37
CA LEU A 15 33.43 4.08 -16.51
C LEU A 15 34.88 4.51 -16.80
N ASP A 16 35.75 4.43 -15.82
CA ASP A 16 37.18 4.75 -15.89
C ASP A 16 38.02 3.56 -15.40
N LYS A 17 39.28 3.48 -15.88
CA LYS A 17 40.18 2.37 -15.55
C LYS A 17 40.54 2.28 -14.05
N LYS A 18 40.30 3.33 -13.25
CA LYS A 18 40.56 3.31 -11.79
C LYS A 18 39.49 2.53 -11.02
N THR A 19 38.30 2.48 -11.55
CA THR A 19 37.15 1.83 -10.89
C THR A 19 36.70 0.56 -11.58
N ILE A 20 36.77 0.51 -12.93
CA ILE A 20 36.36 -0.64 -13.73
C ILE A 20 37.35 -0.88 -14.88
N GLU A 21 37.87 -2.08 -14.98
CA GLU A 21 38.59 -2.55 -16.16
C GLU A 21 37.58 -3.15 -17.17
N ASN A 22 37.83 -2.93 -18.45
CA ASN A 22 37.01 -3.44 -19.58
C ASN A 22 35.51 -3.09 -19.49
N ALA A 23 35.16 -1.90 -19.01
CA ALA A 23 33.77 -1.45 -18.89
C ALA A 23 32.99 -1.52 -20.21
N ALA A 24 33.66 -1.32 -21.36
CA ALA A 24 33.02 -1.39 -22.67
C ALA A 24 32.45 -2.77 -22.98
N SER A 25 33.17 -3.85 -22.68
CA SER A 25 32.70 -5.24 -22.87
C SER A 25 31.49 -5.54 -22.02
N LEU A 26 31.43 -5.01 -20.78
CA LEU A 26 30.28 -5.17 -19.92
C LEU A 26 29.06 -4.40 -20.44
N LEU A 27 29.24 -3.18 -20.95
CA LEU A 27 28.15 -2.41 -21.54
C LEU A 27 27.57 -3.10 -22.77
N GLU A 28 28.43 -3.66 -23.60
CA GLU A 28 28.00 -4.44 -24.76
C GLU A 28 27.30 -5.74 -24.33
N THR A 29 27.82 -6.41 -23.31
CA THR A 29 27.15 -7.58 -22.69
C THR A 29 25.77 -7.20 -22.17
N MET A 30 25.62 -6.06 -21.51
CA MET A 30 24.32 -5.56 -21.04
C MET A 30 23.38 -5.28 -22.21
N ARG A 31 23.88 -4.76 -23.32
CA ARG A 31 23.10 -4.52 -24.55
C ARG A 31 22.57 -5.83 -25.10
N VAL A 32 23.46 -6.77 -25.41
CA VAL A 32 23.11 -8.09 -25.95
C VAL A 32 22.16 -8.85 -25.03
N PHE A 33 22.42 -8.84 -23.73
CA PHE A 33 21.54 -9.46 -22.72
C PHE A 33 20.11 -8.92 -22.79
N ASN A 34 19.95 -7.59 -22.90
CA ASN A 34 18.63 -6.98 -22.92
C ASN A 34 17.91 -7.19 -24.26
N ASP A 35 18.63 -7.14 -25.39
CA ASP A 35 18.06 -7.47 -26.71
C ASP A 35 17.58 -8.93 -26.73
N ALA A 36 18.41 -9.85 -26.29
CA ALA A 36 18.06 -11.27 -26.17
C ALA A 36 16.86 -11.51 -25.23
N LYS A 37 16.84 -10.83 -24.09
CA LYS A 37 15.72 -10.88 -23.14
C LYS A 37 14.42 -10.38 -23.77
N MET A 38 14.46 -9.29 -24.54
CA MET A 38 13.26 -8.73 -25.19
C MET A 38 12.73 -9.68 -26.26
N ASP A 39 13.60 -10.25 -27.07
CA ASP A 39 13.22 -11.19 -28.11
C ASP A 39 12.65 -12.48 -27.52
N LEU A 40 13.32 -13.04 -26.51
CA LEU A 40 12.83 -14.22 -25.82
C LEU A 40 11.50 -13.97 -25.08
N TYR A 41 11.35 -12.80 -24.45
CA TYR A 41 10.08 -12.40 -23.83
C TYR A 41 8.96 -12.35 -24.87
N ASN A 42 9.18 -11.75 -26.02
CA ASN A 42 8.18 -11.68 -27.07
C ASN A 42 7.81 -13.09 -27.58
N ALA A 43 8.77 -13.94 -27.83
CA ALA A 43 8.54 -15.30 -28.27
C ALA A 43 7.78 -16.14 -27.23
N LEU A 44 8.15 -16.05 -25.95
CA LEU A 44 7.44 -16.71 -24.86
C LEU A 44 6.02 -16.14 -24.64
N TYR A 45 5.83 -14.85 -24.85
CA TYR A 45 4.53 -14.21 -24.79
C TYR A 45 3.63 -14.71 -25.91
N ASP A 46 4.14 -14.76 -27.15
CA ASP A 46 3.40 -15.21 -28.32
C ASP A 46 2.99 -16.68 -28.20
N GLN A 47 3.91 -17.53 -27.77
CA GLN A 47 3.61 -18.93 -27.46
C GLN A 47 2.52 -19.05 -26.39
N LYS A 48 2.64 -18.35 -25.28
CA LYS A 48 1.77 -18.53 -24.13
C LYS A 48 0.37 -17.95 -24.29
N TYR A 49 0.25 -16.83 -24.96
CA TYR A 49 -1.01 -16.07 -25.04
C TYR A 49 -1.64 -16.05 -26.43
N LEU A 50 -0.88 -16.30 -27.48
CA LEU A 50 -1.37 -16.28 -28.85
C LEU A 50 -1.31 -17.65 -29.53
N ASN A 51 -0.71 -18.66 -28.87
CA ASN A 51 -0.43 -19.99 -29.43
C ASN A 51 0.34 -19.94 -30.75
N VAL A 52 1.27 -19.01 -30.89
CA VAL A 52 2.09 -18.81 -32.08
C VAL A 52 3.57 -18.98 -31.73
N GLY A 53 4.32 -19.62 -32.65
CA GLY A 53 5.76 -19.78 -32.49
C GLY A 53 6.19 -21.13 -31.88
N PRO A 54 7.49 -21.38 -31.81
CA PRO A 54 8.04 -22.64 -31.28
C PRO A 54 7.90 -22.75 -29.76
N LEU A 55 7.86 -23.99 -29.27
CA LEU A 55 7.92 -24.28 -27.83
C LEU A 55 9.33 -23.99 -27.31
N LEU A 56 9.50 -22.88 -26.57
CA LEU A 56 10.80 -22.40 -26.11
C LEU A 56 11.16 -22.79 -24.69
N ASP A 57 10.27 -23.45 -23.94
CA ASP A 57 10.51 -23.79 -22.53
C ASP A 57 11.78 -24.65 -22.34
N HIS A 58 12.10 -25.51 -23.33
CA HIS A 58 13.33 -26.31 -23.37
C HIS A 58 14.27 -25.94 -24.52
N ALA A 59 13.76 -25.32 -25.58
CA ALA A 59 14.54 -24.95 -26.78
C ALA A 59 15.15 -23.55 -26.73
N TYR A 60 14.89 -22.76 -25.67
CA TYR A 60 15.44 -21.41 -25.53
C TYR A 60 16.98 -21.33 -25.63
N PRO A 61 17.78 -22.33 -25.17
CA PRO A 61 19.23 -22.23 -25.30
C PRO A 61 19.70 -22.25 -26.75
N VAL A 62 19.05 -23.06 -27.61
CA VAL A 62 19.35 -23.11 -29.06
C VAL A 62 19.00 -21.77 -29.69
N PHE A 63 17.80 -21.27 -29.48
CA PHE A 63 17.36 -19.95 -29.96
C PHE A 63 18.33 -18.82 -29.60
N LEU A 64 18.82 -18.79 -28.35
CA LEU A 64 19.72 -17.76 -27.88
C LEU A 64 21.17 -17.92 -28.42
N LYS A 65 21.67 -19.16 -28.50
CA LYS A 65 22.99 -19.45 -29.06
C LYS A 65 23.11 -19.09 -30.55
N GLU A 66 22.08 -19.44 -31.32
CA GLU A 66 22.06 -19.14 -32.77
C GLU A 66 22.05 -17.64 -33.03
N LYS A 67 21.18 -16.90 -32.32
CA LYS A 67 20.97 -15.48 -32.61
C LYS A 67 21.96 -14.55 -31.90
N TYR A 68 22.33 -14.85 -30.65
CA TYR A 68 23.08 -13.95 -29.78
C TYR A 68 24.45 -14.49 -29.35
N LYS A 69 24.79 -15.71 -29.76
CA LYS A 69 26.05 -16.39 -29.43
C LYS A 69 26.37 -16.44 -27.92
N THR A 70 25.32 -16.55 -27.09
CA THR A 70 25.41 -16.56 -25.65
C THR A 70 25.74 -17.97 -25.12
N ASN A 71 26.41 -18.05 -23.98
CA ASN A 71 26.70 -19.32 -23.30
C ASN A 71 25.51 -19.75 -22.42
N ASP A 72 25.55 -20.98 -21.90
CA ASP A 72 24.44 -21.58 -21.16
C ASP A 72 24.10 -20.84 -19.85
N TYR A 73 25.08 -20.19 -19.22
CA TYR A 73 24.82 -19.39 -18.02
C TYR A 73 24.08 -18.10 -18.34
N TYR A 74 24.45 -17.42 -19.43
CA TYR A 74 23.70 -16.25 -19.91
C TYR A 74 22.33 -16.65 -20.43
N ASN A 75 22.20 -17.79 -21.13
CA ASN A 75 20.92 -18.31 -21.60
C ASN A 75 19.95 -18.52 -20.44
N ALA A 76 20.41 -19.16 -19.37
CA ALA A 76 19.63 -19.39 -18.17
C ALA A 76 19.24 -18.07 -17.47
N ALA A 77 20.13 -17.08 -17.43
CA ALA A 77 19.86 -15.77 -16.85
C ALA A 77 18.83 -14.99 -17.67
N ILE A 78 18.95 -14.98 -19.00
CA ILE A 78 18.02 -14.35 -19.93
C ILE A 78 16.63 -14.99 -19.84
N TYR A 79 16.56 -16.32 -19.82
CA TYR A 79 15.30 -17.05 -19.67
C TYR A 79 14.63 -16.74 -18.33
N THR A 80 15.39 -16.75 -17.24
CA THR A 80 14.88 -16.40 -15.91
C THR A 80 14.30 -14.98 -15.89
N ALA A 81 14.99 -14.03 -16.51
CA ALA A 81 14.52 -12.65 -16.60
C ALA A 81 13.26 -12.51 -17.47
N ALA A 82 13.20 -13.15 -18.63
CA ALA A 82 12.06 -13.09 -19.55
C ALA A 82 10.82 -13.80 -18.96
N SER A 83 10.98 -15.01 -18.45
CA SER A 83 9.90 -15.79 -17.83
C SER A 83 9.38 -15.14 -16.53
N GLY A 84 10.29 -14.54 -15.74
CA GLY A 84 9.95 -13.76 -14.58
C GLY A 84 9.07 -12.54 -14.90
N GLN A 85 9.30 -11.88 -16.02
CA GLN A 85 8.44 -10.78 -16.49
C GLN A 85 7.03 -11.27 -16.85
N ILE A 86 6.91 -12.41 -17.52
CA ILE A 86 5.61 -13.02 -17.85
C ILE A 86 4.87 -13.42 -16.56
N SER A 87 5.57 -14.01 -15.60
CA SER A 87 4.99 -14.37 -14.30
C SER A 87 4.51 -13.14 -13.53
N SER A 88 5.31 -12.08 -13.52
CA SER A 88 4.93 -10.79 -12.89
C SER A 88 3.69 -10.17 -13.54
N GLN A 89 3.55 -10.25 -14.87
CA GLN A 89 2.33 -9.78 -15.57
C GLN A 89 1.10 -10.60 -15.17
N LYS A 90 1.25 -11.91 -15.02
CA LYS A 90 0.17 -12.80 -14.57
C LYS A 90 -0.32 -12.41 -13.17
N GLU A 91 0.61 -12.20 -12.23
CA GLU A 91 0.28 -11.79 -10.87
C GLU A 91 -0.33 -10.37 -10.84
N LEU A 92 0.20 -9.45 -11.63
CA LEU A 92 -0.33 -8.09 -11.75
C LEU A 92 -1.77 -8.10 -12.33
N LYS A 93 -2.03 -8.94 -13.34
CA LYS A 93 -3.38 -9.15 -13.89
C LYS A 93 -4.34 -9.66 -12.82
N LYS A 94 -3.92 -10.64 -12.00
CA LYS A 94 -4.69 -11.17 -10.87
C LYS A 94 -5.00 -10.08 -9.85
N TYR A 95 -3.99 -9.30 -9.46
CA TYR A 95 -4.14 -8.16 -8.55
C TYR A 95 -5.15 -7.13 -9.08
N TYR A 96 -5.06 -6.74 -10.36
CA TYR A 96 -6.03 -5.82 -10.95
C TYR A 96 -7.45 -6.36 -10.99
N LYS A 97 -7.63 -7.65 -11.28
CA LYS A 97 -8.95 -8.30 -11.22
C LYS A 97 -9.57 -8.17 -9.82
N THR A 98 -8.83 -8.55 -8.79
CA THR A 98 -9.28 -8.46 -7.39
C THR A 98 -9.63 -7.03 -6.99
N THR A 99 -8.76 -6.06 -7.35
CA THR A 99 -8.97 -4.66 -7.04
C THR A 99 -10.21 -4.09 -7.73
N ILE A 100 -10.43 -4.41 -9.01
CA ILE A 100 -11.59 -3.93 -9.77
C ILE A 100 -12.88 -4.58 -9.25
N ALA A 101 -12.86 -5.88 -8.93
CA ALA A 101 -14.01 -6.57 -8.35
C ALA A 101 -14.44 -5.94 -7.02
N ALA A 102 -13.50 -5.61 -6.15
CA ALA A 102 -13.78 -4.91 -4.90
C ALA A 102 -14.32 -3.47 -5.13
N ASP A 103 -13.78 -2.72 -6.11
CA ASP A 103 -14.31 -1.39 -6.49
C ASP A 103 -15.75 -1.50 -7.03
N LEU A 104 -16.07 -2.53 -7.81
CA LEU A 104 -17.42 -2.79 -8.30
C LEU A 104 -18.41 -3.03 -7.16
N LYS A 105 -18.07 -3.88 -6.19
CA LYS A 105 -18.88 -4.12 -5.00
C LYS A 105 -19.18 -2.82 -4.24
N ASN A 106 -18.16 -2.00 -4.00
CA ASN A 106 -18.32 -0.70 -3.34
C ASN A 106 -19.24 0.26 -4.13
N ARG A 107 -19.20 0.19 -5.48
CA ARG A 107 -20.09 1.00 -6.33
C ARG A 107 -21.52 0.51 -6.27
N ASP A 108 -21.75 -0.81 -6.22
CA ASP A 108 -23.07 -1.39 -6.08
C ASP A 108 -23.72 -0.98 -4.75
N GLU A 109 -22.98 -1.05 -3.63
CA GLU A 109 -23.44 -0.56 -2.33
C GLU A 109 -23.80 0.93 -2.39
N LYS A 110 -22.99 1.73 -3.09
CA LYS A 110 -23.26 3.16 -3.26
C LYS A 110 -24.47 3.45 -4.13
N ILE A 111 -24.66 2.72 -5.23
CA ILE A 111 -25.84 2.82 -6.08
C ILE A 111 -27.08 2.54 -5.24
N GLN A 112 -27.05 1.46 -4.45
CA GLN A 112 -28.14 1.10 -3.55
C GLN A 112 -28.44 2.19 -2.54
N SER A 113 -27.42 2.72 -1.86
CA SER A 113 -27.59 3.83 -0.89
C SER A 113 -28.17 5.09 -1.52
N VAL A 114 -27.74 5.44 -2.76
CA VAL A 114 -28.29 6.63 -3.46
C VAL A 114 -29.73 6.40 -3.91
N LYS A 115 -30.10 5.18 -4.34
CA LYS A 115 -31.49 4.80 -4.66
C LYS A 115 -32.38 4.95 -3.44
N GLU A 116 -31.98 4.40 -2.29
CA GLU A 116 -32.73 4.53 -1.03
C GLU A 116 -32.93 6.00 -0.62
N GLN A 117 -31.89 6.83 -0.77
CA GLN A 117 -32.00 8.27 -0.51
C GLN A 117 -32.98 8.96 -1.47
N LEU A 118 -32.94 8.58 -2.75
CA LEU A 118 -33.82 9.10 -3.78
C LEU A 118 -35.27 8.73 -3.50
N ASP A 119 -35.55 7.48 -3.12
CA ASP A 119 -36.88 6.99 -2.83
C ASP A 119 -37.46 7.66 -1.56
N LYS A 120 -36.62 7.85 -0.52
CA LYS A 120 -37.01 8.67 0.65
C LYS A 120 -37.39 10.09 0.27
N LYS A 121 -36.61 10.75 -0.60
CA LYS A 121 -36.92 12.13 -1.05
C LYS A 121 -38.17 12.19 -1.94
N ARG A 122 -38.38 11.19 -2.80
CA ARG A 122 -39.61 11.05 -3.59
C ARG A 122 -40.85 10.87 -2.72
N ALA A 123 -40.75 10.01 -1.69
CA ALA A 123 -41.84 9.79 -0.75
C ALA A 123 -42.19 11.09 0.01
N ILE A 124 -41.17 11.87 0.43
CA ILE A 124 -41.37 13.19 1.06
C ILE A 124 -42.11 14.14 0.08
N LYS A 125 -41.66 14.21 -1.18
CA LYS A 125 -42.32 15.06 -2.19
C LYS A 125 -43.79 14.68 -2.43
N ASN A 126 -44.06 13.37 -2.52
CA ASN A 126 -45.44 12.88 -2.67
C ASN A 126 -46.30 13.24 -1.45
N SER A 127 -45.76 13.07 -0.23
CA SER A 127 -46.46 13.46 1.00
C SER A 127 -46.83 14.96 1.02
N ILE A 128 -45.92 15.83 0.57
CA ILE A 128 -46.18 17.29 0.46
C ILE A 128 -47.31 17.57 -0.54
N ARG A 129 -47.29 16.92 -1.71
CA ARG A 129 -48.31 17.09 -2.75
C ARG A 129 -49.69 16.65 -2.28
N LEU A 130 -49.78 15.49 -1.61
CA LEU A 130 -51.05 15.00 -1.03
C LEU A 130 -51.57 15.97 0.04
N TYR A 131 -50.69 16.53 0.87
CA TYR A 131 -51.06 17.52 1.88
C TYR A 131 -51.63 18.80 1.22
N ILE A 132 -50.99 19.31 0.20
CA ILE A 132 -51.46 20.50 -0.55
C ILE A 132 -52.82 20.24 -1.18
N LYS A 133 -53.08 19.03 -1.68
CA LYS A 133 -54.39 18.62 -2.24
C LYS A 133 -55.48 18.31 -1.20
N LYS A 134 -55.19 18.42 0.08
CA LYS A 134 -56.07 18.00 1.20
C LYS A 134 -56.44 16.51 1.20
N GLU A 135 -55.75 15.72 0.41
CA GLU A 135 -55.94 14.26 0.30
C GLU A 135 -55.08 13.46 1.34
N TRP A 136 -54.50 14.16 2.29
CA TRP A 136 -53.48 13.62 3.12
C TRP A 136 -54.04 12.90 4.36
N ILE A 137 -53.72 11.61 4.49
CA ILE A 137 -54.24 10.76 5.57
C ILE A 137 -53.21 10.51 6.67
N LYS A 138 -51.91 10.43 6.39
CA LYS A 138 -50.81 10.26 7.36
C LYS A 138 -49.51 10.89 6.88
N PRO A 139 -48.74 11.60 7.75
CA PRO A 139 -47.40 12.04 7.41
C PRO A 139 -46.51 10.83 7.13
N TYR A 140 -45.62 10.94 6.12
CA TYR A 140 -44.61 9.94 5.92
C TYR A 140 -43.86 9.71 7.27
N PRO A 141 -43.88 8.49 7.85
CA PRO A 141 -43.47 8.28 9.25
C PRO A 141 -42.03 8.63 9.57
N LYS A 142 -41.19 8.73 8.51
CA LYS A 142 -39.77 9.10 8.60
C LYS A 142 -39.49 10.56 8.28
N CYS A 143 -40.51 11.32 7.91
CA CYS A 143 -40.43 12.76 7.75
C CYS A 143 -40.73 13.39 9.12
N GLN A 144 -39.71 13.54 9.95
CA GLN A 144 -39.85 14.08 11.33
C GLN A 144 -40.12 15.58 11.33
N SER A 145 -40.97 16.06 10.46
CA SER A 145 -41.42 17.44 10.39
C SER A 145 -42.89 17.50 10.70
N LYS A 146 -43.28 18.39 11.61
CA LYS A 146 -44.67 18.73 11.87
C LYS A 146 -45.11 19.81 10.90
N VAL A 147 -46.21 19.55 10.20
CA VAL A 147 -46.82 20.54 9.29
C VAL A 147 -47.88 21.32 10.06
N ARG A 148 -47.79 22.65 10.03
CA ARG A 148 -48.83 23.57 10.53
C ARG A 148 -49.19 24.55 9.45
N GLY A 149 -50.38 24.41 8.84
CA GLY A 149 -50.79 25.22 7.72
C GLY A 149 -49.79 25.09 6.55
N PHE A 150 -49.27 26.20 6.03
CA PHE A 150 -48.28 26.26 4.94
C PHE A 150 -46.81 26.25 5.45
N LYS A 151 -46.58 25.97 6.75
CA LYS A 151 -45.24 25.96 7.31
C LYS A 151 -44.89 24.58 7.82
N ILE A 152 -43.65 24.13 7.54
CA ILE A 152 -43.08 22.89 8.05
C ILE A 152 -42.11 23.22 9.18
N ILE A 153 -42.26 22.55 10.30
CA ILE A 153 -41.30 22.62 11.40
C ILE A 153 -40.25 21.53 11.16
N LEU A 154 -39.05 21.93 10.80
CA LEU A 154 -37.92 21.02 10.61
C LEU A 154 -37.41 20.51 11.96
N PHE A 155 -36.58 19.47 11.91
CA PHE A 155 -36.00 18.79 13.06
C PHE A 155 -35.22 19.71 14.03
N ASN A 156 -34.65 20.80 13.49
CA ASN A 156 -33.94 21.85 14.25
C ASN A 156 -34.86 22.96 14.78
N LYS A 157 -36.16 22.72 14.84
CA LYS A 157 -37.21 23.70 15.23
C LYS A 157 -37.32 24.94 14.29
N MET A 158 -36.62 24.96 13.17
CA MET A 158 -36.81 26.00 12.16
C MET A 158 -38.15 25.79 11.46
N MET A 159 -38.95 26.87 11.34
CA MET A 159 -40.11 26.90 10.47
C MET A 159 -39.72 27.35 9.07
N VAL A 160 -40.04 26.53 8.08
CA VAL A 160 -39.76 26.80 6.64
C VAL A 160 -41.10 26.78 5.91
N ASN A 161 -41.23 27.67 4.91
CA ASN A 161 -42.39 27.68 4.05
C ASN A 161 -42.49 26.36 3.26
N LEU A 162 -43.69 25.84 3.08
CA LEU A 162 -43.95 24.56 2.40
C LEU A 162 -43.39 24.54 0.98
N ASP A 163 -43.61 25.61 0.23
CA ASP A 163 -43.16 25.75 -1.16
C ASP A 163 -41.61 25.80 -1.26
N GLU A 164 -40.99 26.49 -0.32
CA GLU A 164 -39.52 26.56 -0.26
C GLU A 164 -38.93 25.17 0.06
N TYR A 165 -39.57 24.44 0.96
CA TYR A 165 -39.15 23.08 1.32
C TYR A 165 -39.36 22.11 0.14
N GLU A 166 -40.47 22.20 -0.60
CA GLU A 166 -40.70 21.40 -1.81
C GLU A 166 -39.63 21.65 -2.86
N ARG A 167 -39.35 22.95 -3.16
CA ARG A 167 -38.26 23.32 -4.08
C ARG A 167 -36.91 22.75 -3.66
N LYS A 168 -36.59 22.76 -2.37
CA LYS A 168 -35.38 22.17 -1.82
C LYS A 168 -35.36 20.65 -1.99
N VAL A 169 -36.44 19.96 -1.71
CA VAL A 169 -36.58 18.52 -1.92
C VAL A 169 -36.44 18.17 -3.41
N GLU A 170 -37.02 18.97 -4.32
CA GLU A 170 -36.85 18.77 -5.77
C GLU A 170 -35.39 18.95 -6.22
N ALA A 171 -34.71 19.99 -5.71
CA ALA A 171 -33.29 20.19 -5.99
C ALA A 171 -32.44 19.02 -5.49
N ASP A 172 -32.75 18.46 -4.31
CA ASP A 172 -32.08 17.28 -3.80
C ASP A 172 -32.35 16.03 -4.67
N ILE A 173 -33.58 15.86 -5.15
CA ILE A 173 -33.94 14.77 -6.08
C ILE A 173 -33.15 14.89 -7.38
N ARG A 174 -33.04 16.08 -7.96
CA ARG A 174 -32.24 16.32 -9.18
C ARG A 174 -30.76 15.97 -8.94
N LYS A 175 -30.16 16.45 -7.84
CA LYS A 175 -28.77 16.12 -7.46
C LYS A 175 -28.56 14.60 -7.27
N LEU A 176 -29.49 13.91 -6.61
CA LEU A 176 -29.40 12.46 -6.41
C LEU A 176 -29.55 11.68 -7.71
N LYS A 177 -30.43 12.12 -8.64
CA LYS A 177 -30.55 11.50 -9.97
C LYS A 177 -29.25 11.63 -10.77
N THR A 178 -28.68 12.84 -10.85
CA THR A 178 -27.39 13.07 -11.50
C THR A 178 -26.28 12.21 -10.88
N ARG A 179 -26.22 12.17 -9.56
CA ARG A 179 -25.25 11.34 -8.84
C ARG A 179 -25.43 9.86 -9.14
N LEU A 180 -26.67 9.37 -9.20
CA LEU A 180 -26.99 7.98 -9.53
C LEU A 180 -26.51 7.64 -10.95
N ALA A 181 -26.80 8.49 -11.92
CA ALA A 181 -26.37 8.31 -13.31
C ALA A 181 -24.84 8.23 -13.41
N LEU A 182 -24.12 9.17 -12.79
CA LEU A 182 -22.65 9.21 -12.80
C LEU A 182 -22.02 7.96 -12.17
N VAL A 183 -22.54 7.50 -11.03
CA VAL A 183 -22.01 6.30 -10.37
C VAL A 183 -22.31 5.05 -11.17
N THR A 184 -23.51 4.96 -11.76
CA THR A 184 -23.91 3.82 -12.61
C THR A 184 -23.05 3.73 -13.86
N GLU A 185 -22.80 4.86 -14.54
CA GLU A 185 -21.93 4.91 -15.70
C GLU A 185 -20.46 4.55 -15.35
N ALA A 186 -19.96 5.07 -14.25
CA ALA A 186 -18.63 4.72 -13.78
C ALA A 186 -18.51 3.22 -13.40
N ARG A 187 -19.59 2.61 -12.90
CA ARG A 187 -19.67 1.17 -12.66
C ARG A 187 -19.61 0.37 -13.96
N LYS A 188 -20.38 0.78 -14.99
CA LYS A 188 -20.37 0.13 -16.31
C LYS A 188 -18.96 0.12 -16.93
N ARG A 189 -18.26 1.27 -16.91
CA ARG A 189 -16.87 1.36 -17.41
C ARG A 189 -15.92 0.41 -16.68
N LYS A 190 -16.07 0.30 -15.36
CA LYS A 190 -15.25 -0.63 -14.57
C LYS A 190 -15.59 -2.09 -14.84
N ALA A 191 -16.87 -2.42 -15.00
CA ALA A 191 -17.30 -3.78 -15.37
C ALA A 191 -16.73 -4.19 -16.72
N LYS A 192 -16.80 -3.32 -17.74
CA LYS A 192 -16.17 -3.55 -19.05
C LYS A 192 -14.65 -3.73 -18.94
N LYS A 193 -13.99 -2.96 -18.05
CA LYS A 193 -12.55 -3.13 -17.81
C LYS A 193 -12.25 -4.51 -17.19
N LEU A 194 -13.08 -4.98 -16.25
CA LEU A 194 -12.92 -6.32 -15.65
C LEU A 194 -13.10 -7.41 -16.71
N GLU A 195 -14.14 -7.31 -17.50
CA GLU A 195 -14.42 -8.25 -18.62
C GLU A 195 -13.24 -8.31 -19.61
N ASN A 196 -12.71 -7.15 -20.01
CA ASN A 196 -11.53 -7.10 -20.87
C ASN A 196 -10.30 -7.76 -20.22
N LEU A 197 -10.07 -7.52 -18.91
CA LEU A 197 -9.01 -8.21 -18.18
C LEU A 197 -9.21 -9.72 -18.09
N GLU A 198 -10.42 -10.22 -18.19
CA GLU A 198 -10.70 -11.65 -18.20
C GLU A 198 -10.43 -12.28 -19.56
N LYS A 199 -10.94 -11.66 -20.60
CA LYS A 199 -10.92 -12.19 -21.97
C LYS A 199 -9.60 -11.97 -22.70
N LEU A 200 -8.95 -10.82 -22.49
CA LEU A 200 -7.76 -10.45 -23.24
C LEU A 200 -6.47 -10.90 -22.52
N PRO A 201 -5.41 -11.23 -23.26
CA PRO A 201 -4.10 -11.45 -22.70
C PRO A 201 -3.58 -10.19 -21.97
N PRO A 202 -2.59 -10.30 -21.06
CA PRO A 202 -1.94 -9.12 -20.50
C PRO A 202 -1.34 -8.24 -21.60
N GLU A 203 -1.35 -6.93 -21.45
CA GLU A 203 -0.65 -6.04 -22.40
C GLU A 203 0.84 -6.39 -22.44
N ARG A 204 1.45 -6.36 -23.64
CA ARG A 204 2.90 -6.57 -23.78
C ARG A 204 3.68 -5.51 -23.01
N ILE A 205 4.81 -5.91 -22.46
CA ILE A 205 5.71 -4.97 -21.79
C ILE A 205 6.39 -4.07 -22.83
N VAL A 206 6.35 -2.78 -22.59
CA VAL A 206 7.15 -1.81 -23.32
C VAL A 206 8.49 -1.65 -22.61
N PHE A 207 9.52 -2.27 -23.15
CA PHE A 207 10.89 -2.11 -22.66
C PHE A 207 11.37 -0.68 -22.90
N GLY A 208 11.98 -0.04 -21.90
CA GLY A 208 12.32 1.38 -21.92
C GLY A 208 11.26 2.29 -21.26
N GLY A 209 10.06 1.74 -20.96
CA GLY A 209 9.00 2.39 -20.22
C GLY A 209 7.88 2.96 -21.08
N LYS A 210 6.63 2.64 -20.69
CA LYS A 210 5.41 3.03 -21.42
C LYS A 210 5.25 4.55 -21.55
N LYS A 211 5.66 5.32 -20.51
CA LYS A 211 5.60 6.79 -20.56
C LYS A 211 6.49 7.36 -21.64
N LEU A 212 7.77 6.97 -21.66
CA LEU A 212 8.72 7.44 -22.68
C LEU A 212 8.31 6.98 -24.08
N TYR A 213 7.76 5.77 -24.21
CA TYR A 213 7.24 5.28 -25.49
C TYR A 213 6.06 6.11 -25.99
N SER A 214 5.12 6.54 -25.12
CA SER A 214 4.00 7.38 -25.53
C SER A 214 4.41 8.79 -25.97
N GLU A 215 5.59 9.25 -25.60
CA GLU A 215 6.15 10.53 -26.08
C GLU A 215 6.64 10.46 -27.54
N LYS A 216 6.76 9.24 -28.11
CA LYS A 216 7.17 9.02 -29.50
C LYS A 216 6.24 9.74 -30.48
N ASP A 217 4.94 9.57 -30.32
CA ASP A 217 3.93 10.14 -31.21
C ASP A 217 3.97 11.68 -31.21
N VAL A 218 4.21 12.30 -30.05
CA VAL A 218 4.35 13.75 -29.92
C VAL A 218 5.61 14.23 -30.65
N VAL A 219 6.71 13.49 -30.58
CA VAL A 219 7.97 13.83 -31.25
C VAL A 219 7.88 13.57 -32.76
N GLU A 220 7.04 12.64 -33.22
CA GLU A 220 6.81 12.35 -34.64
C GLU A 220 5.80 13.30 -35.29
N VAL A 221 4.77 13.74 -34.57
CA VAL A 221 3.78 14.72 -35.06
C VAL A 221 4.43 16.08 -35.35
N THR A 222 5.45 16.48 -34.57
CA THR A 222 6.24 17.68 -34.89
C THR A 222 7.05 17.58 -36.20
N LYS A 223 7.06 16.42 -36.86
CA LYS A 223 7.68 16.23 -38.18
C LYS A 223 6.71 16.39 -39.36
N SER A 224 5.42 16.27 -39.12
CA SER A 224 4.40 16.24 -40.19
C SER A 224 3.81 17.62 -40.51
N ASP A 225 4.08 18.64 -39.69
CA ASP A 225 3.73 20.00 -40.05
C ASP A 225 4.71 20.53 -41.06
N ASP A 226 4.27 20.62 -42.30
CA ASP A 226 4.95 21.18 -43.49
C ASP A 226 5.24 22.70 -43.35
N SER A 227 5.72 23.14 -42.21
CA SER A 227 6.22 24.49 -42.04
C SER A 227 7.68 24.58 -42.50
N SER A 228 7.87 25.23 -43.59
CA SER A 228 9.05 25.36 -44.44
C SER A 228 10.23 26.13 -43.83
N ASN A 229 10.55 25.99 -42.54
CA ASN A 229 11.71 26.62 -41.93
C ASN A 229 12.77 25.60 -41.53
N ASP A 230 13.94 25.68 -42.16
CA ASP A 230 15.13 24.82 -41.93
C ASP A 230 15.55 24.72 -40.44
N LYS A 231 15.25 25.74 -39.65
CA LYS A 231 15.54 25.76 -38.20
C LYS A 231 14.61 24.82 -37.40
N ASP A 232 13.36 24.72 -37.78
CA ASP A 232 12.37 23.88 -37.07
C ASP A 232 12.58 22.40 -37.40
N GLN A 233 12.99 22.06 -38.62
CA GLN A 233 13.37 20.71 -39.00
C GLN A 233 14.63 20.22 -38.26
N LYS A 234 15.64 21.07 -38.07
CA LYS A 234 16.84 20.74 -37.28
C LYS A 234 16.53 20.52 -35.81
N THR A 235 15.60 21.30 -35.23
CA THR A 235 15.18 21.18 -33.83
C THR A 235 14.38 19.89 -33.61
N SER A 236 13.46 19.55 -34.50
CA SER A 236 12.69 18.31 -34.48
C SER A 236 13.55 17.06 -34.63
N LYS A 237 14.54 17.07 -35.55
CA LYS A 237 15.51 15.97 -35.69
C LYS A 237 16.35 15.77 -34.42
N LYS A 238 16.77 16.86 -33.76
CA LYS A 238 17.51 16.79 -32.48
C LYS A 238 16.65 16.19 -31.38
N ALA A 239 15.39 16.59 -31.24
CA ALA A 239 14.45 16.06 -30.25
C ALA A 239 14.20 14.55 -30.48
N SER A 240 13.99 14.13 -31.74
CA SER A 240 13.81 12.72 -32.09
C SER A 240 15.03 11.87 -31.77
N ASN A 241 16.24 12.36 -32.08
CA ASN A 241 17.47 11.65 -31.77
C ASN A 241 17.71 11.54 -30.26
N LYS A 242 17.45 12.62 -29.52
CA LYS A 242 17.52 12.60 -28.05
C LYS A 242 16.55 11.58 -27.45
N TRP A 243 15.29 11.57 -27.89
CA TRP A 243 14.30 10.60 -27.45
C TRP A 243 14.74 9.15 -27.75
N ARG A 244 15.23 8.89 -28.98
CA ARG A 244 15.73 7.56 -29.38
C ARG A 244 16.87 7.11 -28.48
N GLN A 245 17.82 8.00 -28.19
CA GLN A 245 18.96 7.70 -27.33
C GLN A 245 18.48 7.38 -25.89
N GLU A 246 17.61 8.21 -25.31
CA GLU A 246 17.07 7.99 -23.97
C GLU A 246 16.26 6.69 -23.89
N PHE A 247 15.48 6.38 -24.92
CA PHE A 247 14.70 5.14 -24.98
C PHE A 247 15.60 3.90 -25.11
N PHE A 248 16.65 3.99 -25.93
CA PHE A 248 17.64 2.95 -26.07
C PHE A 248 18.40 2.72 -24.76
N GLU A 249 18.90 3.77 -24.14
CA GLU A 249 19.60 3.67 -22.85
C GLU A 249 18.74 3.02 -21.78
N LYS A 250 17.47 3.42 -21.67
CA LYS A 250 16.55 2.82 -20.69
C LYS A 250 16.22 1.35 -20.95
N ARG A 251 16.23 0.92 -22.20
CA ARG A 251 16.04 -0.49 -22.55
C ARG A 251 17.20 -1.37 -22.09
N HIS A 252 18.41 -0.81 -22.08
CA HIS A 252 19.66 -1.54 -21.84
C HIS A 252 20.32 -1.21 -20.50
N GLN A 253 19.69 -0.41 -19.65
CA GLN A 253 20.31 0.14 -18.45
C GLN A 253 20.53 -0.88 -17.32
N SER A 254 19.95 -2.07 -17.35
CA SER A 254 20.06 -3.03 -16.25
C SER A 254 20.20 -4.46 -16.72
N MET A 255 21.05 -5.22 -16.03
CA MET A 255 21.26 -6.65 -16.23
C MET A 255 21.27 -7.35 -14.89
N SER A 256 20.66 -8.53 -14.80
CA SER A 256 20.62 -9.35 -13.60
C SER A 256 21.15 -10.74 -13.90
N LEU A 257 22.15 -11.17 -13.16
CA LEU A 257 22.81 -12.46 -13.29
C LEU A 257 22.52 -13.33 -12.07
N PRO A 258 21.51 -14.22 -12.13
CA PRO A 258 21.14 -15.09 -11.04
C PRO A 258 22.28 -16.10 -10.74
N GLY A 259 22.53 -16.34 -9.47
CA GLY A 259 23.54 -17.28 -9.02
C GLY A 259 23.06 -18.71 -8.95
N ARG A 260 24.01 -19.61 -8.66
CA ARG A 260 23.75 -21.02 -8.36
C ARG A 260 24.57 -21.44 -7.16
N HIS A 261 23.96 -22.17 -6.23
CA HIS A 261 24.63 -22.65 -5.00
C HIS A 261 25.78 -23.63 -5.29
N THR A 262 25.76 -24.34 -6.42
CA THR A 262 26.82 -25.24 -6.85
C THR A 262 28.11 -24.54 -7.25
N SER A 263 28.08 -23.22 -7.49
CA SER A 263 29.28 -22.44 -7.80
C SER A 263 30.06 -22.11 -6.52
N LYS A 264 31.41 -22.21 -6.57
CA LYS A 264 32.30 -21.76 -5.49
C LYS A 264 32.04 -20.31 -5.06
N TYR A 265 31.63 -19.46 -5.97
CA TYR A 265 31.39 -18.04 -5.74
C TYR A 265 29.88 -17.70 -5.61
N GLY A 266 28.98 -18.71 -5.52
CA GLY A 266 27.54 -18.50 -5.55
C GLY A 266 27.00 -18.01 -6.91
N ASN A 267 27.89 -17.79 -7.89
CA ASN A 267 27.59 -17.41 -9.25
C ASN A 267 28.70 -17.90 -10.20
N PHE A 268 28.38 -18.32 -11.42
CA PHE A 268 29.37 -18.79 -12.37
C PHE A 268 29.99 -17.67 -13.21
N LEU A 269 29.23 -16.60 -13.45
CA LEU A 269 29.65 -15.45 -14.25
C LEU A 269 30.34 -14.36 -13.41
N CYS A 270 30.00 -14.27 -12.13
CA CYS A 270 30.55 -13.30 -11.20
C CYS A 270 31.41 -14.01 -10.15
N LYS A 271 32.65 -13.56 -9.98
CA LYS A 271 33.62 -14.12 -9.02
C LYS A 271 34.15 -12.98 -8.16
N TYR A 272 34.14 -13.19 -6.85
CA TYR A 272 34.71 -12.26 -5.89
C TYR A 272 35.94 -12.90 -5.24
N ASP A 273 37.06 -12.20 -5.23
CA ASP A 273 38.35 -12.71 -4.73
C ASP A 273 38.69 -12.25 -3.29
N GLY A 274 37.78 -11.51 -2.65
CA GLY A 274 37.98 -10.89 -1.34
C GLY A 274 38.21 -9.38 -1.41
N LYS A 275 38.52 -8.86 -2.59
CA LYS A 275 38.75 -7.44 -2.84
C LYS A 275 38.01 -6.95 -4.08
N ASP A 276 38.19 -7.63 -5.20
CA ASP A 276 37.68 -7.23 -6.49
C ASP A 276 36.56 -8.18 -6.96
N LEU A 277 35.58 -7.64 -7.68
CA LEU A 277 34.52 -8.42 -8.30
C LEU A 277 34.78 -8.51 -9.81
N SER A 278 35.01 -9.71 -10.31
CA SER A 278 35.18 -9.99 -11.73
C SER A 278 33.89 -10.56 -12.35
N VAL A 279 33.58 -10.10 -13.57
CA VAL A 279 32.41 -10.53 -14.34
C VAL A 279 32.87 -11.01 -15.71
N THR A 280 32.56 -12.26 -16.04
CA THR A 280 32.85 -12.82 -17.38
C THR A 280 31.77 -12.36 -18.34
N CYS A 281 32.14 -11.58 -19.35
CA CYS A 281 31.26 -11.03 -20.38
C CYS A 281 30.88 -12.08 -21.46
N ILE A 282 29.90 -11.76 -22.31
CA ILE A 282 29.40 -12.66 -23.38
C ILE A 282 30.52 -12.96 -24.39
N ASP A 283 31.41 -12.01 -24.69
CA ASP A 283 32.57 -12.16 -25.57
C ASP A 283 33.71 -12.96 -24.93
N GLY A 284 33.57 -13.45 -23.72
CA GLY A 284 34.60 -14.17 -22.97
C GLY A 284 35.59 -13.27 -22.24
N SER A 285 35.57 -11.96 -22.45
CA SER A 285 36.42 -11.01 -21.73
C SER A 285 35.99 -10.91 -20.26
N VAL A 286 36.86 -10.39 -19.40
CA VAL A 286 36.58 -10.20 -17.96
C VAL A 286 36.58 -8.71 -17.67
N THR A 287 35.51 -8.26 -17.05
CA THR A 287 35.39 -6.92 -16.46
C THR A 287 35.65 -6.99 -14.97
N ILE A 288 36.48 -6.12 -14.43
CA ILE A 288 36.88 -6.10 -13.03
C ILE A 288 36.39 -4.80 -12.37
N PHE A 289 35.67 -4.95 -11.25
CA PHE A 289 35.25 -3.87 -10.37
C PHE A 289 36.20 -3.83 -9.18
N HIS A 290 37.01 -2.78 -9.08
CA HIS A 290 38.01 -2.65 -8.03
C HIS A 290 37.42 -2.25 -6.69
N ASP A 291 37.95 -2.84 -5.60
CA ASP A 291 37.56 -2.62 -4.21
C ASP A 291 36.04 -2.74 -4.00
N PHE A 292 35.47 -3.87 -4.41
CA PHE A 292 34.05 -4.13 -4.27
C PHE A 292 33.70 -4.42 -2.80
N LYS A 293 32.81 -3.61 -2.23
CA LYS A 293 32.33 -3.77 -0.85
C LYS A 293 30.84 -3.50 -0.75
N LEU A 294 30.20 -4.17 0.20
CA LEU A 294 28.83 -3.92 0.57
C LEU A 294 28.77 -3.06 1.85
N PRO A 295 27.97 -2.01 1.91
CA PRO A 295 27.91 -1.12 3.09
C PRO A 295 27.23 -1.79 4.28
N ARG A 296 26.59 -2.95 4.06
CA ARG A 296 25.86 -3.72 5.07
C ARG A 296 25.93 -5.19 4.74
N ASN A 297 25.89 -6.06 5.78
CA ASN A 297 25.93 -7.52 5.66
C ASN A 297 27.16 -8.03 4.88
N GLU A 298 28.24 -7.27 4.92
CA GLU A 298 29.52 -7.66 4.31
C GLU A 298 30.02 -9.00 4.86
N GLU A 299 29.93 -9.22 6.17
CA GLU A 299 30.29 -10.48 6.81
C GLU A 299 29.48 -11.67 6.27
N SER A 300 28.15 -11.49 6.12
CA SER A 300 27.29 -12.53 5.55
C SER A 300 27.62 -12.81 4.09
N PHE A 301 28.01 -11.77 3.34
CA PHE A 301 28.46 -11.90 1.96
C PHE A 301 29.79 -12.66 1.89
N GLN A 302 30.80 -12.28 2.68
CA GLN A 302 32.11 -12.93 2.71
C GLN A 302 32.03 -14.35 3.23
N LYS A 303 31.19 -14.62 4.23
CA LYS A 303 30.96 -15.98 4.76
C LYS A 303 30.53 -16.97 3.67
N ASN A 304 29.84 -16.52 2.64
CA ASN A 304 29.40 -17.36 1.52
C ASN A 304 30.58 -17.98 0.73
N PHE A 305 31.75 -17.37 0.78
CA PHE A 305 32.94 -17.83 0.06
C PHE A 305 33.83 -18.78 0.92
N THR A 306 33.66 -18.73 2.24
CA THR A 306 34.44 -19.52 3.21
C THR A 306 33.69 -20.70 3.80
N CYS A 307 32.35 -20.74 3.65
CA CYS A 307 31.50 -21.82 4.16
C CYS A 307 31.66 -23.13 3.35
N LYS A 308 31.18 -24.22 3.92
CA LYS A 308 31.11 -25.51 3.23
C LYS A 308 30.24 -25.43 1.97
N PRO A 309 30.49 -26.27 0.94
CA PRO A 309 29.71 -26.24 -0.30
C PRO A 309 28.19 -26.34 -0.11
N GLU A 310 27.75 -27.15 0.85
CA GLU A 310 26.35 -27.37 1.22
C GLU A 310 25.66 -26.14 1.82
N ASP A 311 26.43 -25.28 2.50
CA ASP A 311 25.91 -24.04 3.15
C ASP A 311 25.97 -22.82 2.23
N ARG A 312 26.51 -22.96 1.01
CA ARG A 312 26.61 -21.85 0.05
C ARG A 312 25.23 -21.46 -0.46
N GLN A 313 25.00 -20.19 -0.49
CA GLN A 313 23.81 -19.64 -1.13
C GLN A 313 24.12 -19.12 -2.55
N SER A 314 23.10 -19.09 -3.39
CA SER A 314 23.19 -18.46 -4.69
C SER A 314 23.20 -16.94 -4.53
N LEU A 315 24.16 -16.26 -5.18
CA LEU A 315 24.27 -14.80 -5.17
C LEU A 315 23.82 -14.25 -6.54
N CYS A 316 22.77 -13.43 -6.54
CA CYS A 316 22.34 -12.76 -7.76
C CYS A 316 22.95 -11.37 -7.81
N TYR A 317 23.70 -11.09 -8.89
CA TYR A 317 24.31 -9.78 -9.13
C TYR A 317 23.46 -8.98 -10.10
N ASN A 318 23.21 -7.72 -9.76
CA ASN A 318 22.47 -6.79 -10.61
C ASN A 318 23.37 -5.60 -10.94
N PHE A 319 23.46 -5.26 -12.21
CA PHE A 319 24.21 -4.14 -12.75
C PHE A 319 23.24 -3.10 -13.29
N ILE A 320 23.38 -1.85 -12.84
CA ILE A 320 22.49 -0.76 -13.23
C ILE A 320 23.33 0.43 -13.68
N LEU A 321 23.22 0.77 -14.96
CA LEU A 321 23.86 1.95 -15.55
C LEU A 321 23.04 3.20 -15.20
N LYS A 322 23.69 4.23 -14.68
CA LYS A 322 23.08 5.51 -14.32
C LYS A 322 23.95 6.67 -14.79
N ARG A 323 23.38 7.86 -14.72
CA ARG A 323 24.09 9.12 -14.93
C ARG A 323 24.02 9.96 -13.64
N ASP A 324 25.11 10.66 -13.35
CA ASP A 324 25.14 11.62 -12.24
C ASP A 324 24.60 13.00 -12.67
N LYS A 325 24.74 13.99 -11.81
CA LYS A 325 24.30 15.37 -12.09
C LYS A 325 25.10 16.04 -13.21
N GLU A 326 26.34 15.60 -13.43
CA GLU A 326 27.24 16.07 -14.48
C GLU A 326 27.10 15.25 -15.77
N ASN A 327 26.08 14.39 -15.86
CA ASN A 327 25.82 13.50 -16.99
C ASN A 327 26.89 12.41 -17.20
N LYS A 328 27.80 12.19 -16.24
CA LYS A 328 28.79 11.10 -16.29
C LYS A 328 28.12 9.76 -15.99
N GLN A 329 28.42 8.76 -16.78
CA GLN A 329 27.92 7.40 -16.60
C GLN A 329 28.67 6.67 -15.50
N TYR A 330 27.92 5.94 -14.68
CA TYR A 330 28.45 5.02 -13.67
C TYR A 330 27.57 3.81 -13.50
N LEU A 331 28.15 2.71 -13.04
CA LEU A 331 27.45 1.49 -12.68
C LEU A 331 27.21 1.42 -11.17
N ILE A 332 26.03 0.96 -10.79
CA ILE A 332 25.76 0.45 -9.45
C ILE A 332 25.72 -1.06 -9.56
N VAL A 333 26.49 -1.74 -8.74
CA VAL A 333 26.43 -3.18 -8.59
C VAL A 333 25.67 -3.48 -7.30
N SER A 334 24.71 -4.41 -7.35
CA SER A 334 24.01 -4.88 -6.16
C SER A 334 23.99 -6.39 -6.10
N VAL A 335 24.05 -6.91 -4.89
CA VAL A 335 23.99 -8.34 -4.62
C VAL A 335 22.67 -8.67 -3.93
N THR A 336 21.96 -9.64 -4.46
CA THR A 336 20.79 -10.23 -3.79
C THR A 336 21.21 -11.55 -3.15
N MET A 337 21.03 -11.61 -1.85
CA MET A 337 21.33 -12.80 -1.04
C MET A 337 20.18 -13.09 -0.08
N LYS A 338 20.14 -14.30 0.43
CA LYS A 338 19.22 -14.69 1.50
C LYS A 338 19.84 -14.34 2.85
N LEU A 339 19.10 -13.63 3.66
CA LEU A 339 19.46 -13.35 5.05
C LEU A 339 18.52 -14.10 5.96
N LYS A 340 19.05 -14.68 7.04
CA LYS A 340 18.20 -15.28 8.06
C LYS A 340 17.39 -14.17 8.71
N ALA A 341 16.07 -14.32 8.74
CA ALA A 341 15.23 -13.47 9.55
C ALA A 341 15.55 -13.78 11.02
N TYR A 342 15.75 -12.73 11.79
CA TYR A 342 15.97 -12.87 13.21
C TYR A 342 14.68 -13.38 13.87
N GLU A 343 14.77 -14.49 14.55
CA GLU A 343 13.70 -15.03 15.39
C GLU A 343 14.09 -14.74 16.84
N ASN A 344 13.54 -13.67 17.40
CA ASN A 344 13.70 -13.41 18.82
C ASN A 344 12.77 -14.36 19.59
N SER A 345 13.37 -15.27 20.34
CA SER A 345 12.66 -16.17 21.24
C SER A 345 12.41 -15.57 22.63
N TYR A 346 12.84 -14.32 22.86
CA TYR A 346 12.72 -13.68 24.16
C TYR A 346 11.33 -13.04 24.34
N TYR A 347 10.61 -13.51 25.34
CA TYR A 347 9.23 -13.10 25.63
C TYR A 347 9.06 -12.36 26.97
N GLY A 348 10.13 -12.19 27.76
CA GLY A 348 10.06 -11.80 29.16
C GLY A 348 9.99 -10.30 29.47
N ASN A 349 10.34 -9.40 28.52
CA ASN A 349 10.43 -7.95 28.84
C ASN A 349 9.23 -7.14 28.38
N GLY A 350 8.13 -7.75 27.95
CA GLY A 350 7.01 -7.04 27.37
C GLY A 350 7.24 -6.61 25.92
N ALA A 351 6.74 -5.46 25.53
CA ALA A 351 6.82 -5.00 24.14
C ALA A 351 6.69 -3.47 23.99
N ILE A 352 7.17 -2.96 22.86
CA ILE A 352 6.79 -1.65 22.33
C ILE A 352 5.78 -1.90 21.21
N SER A 353 4.67 -1.17 21.23
CA SER A 353 3.60 -1.29 20.24
C SER A 353 3.37 0.00 19.48
N MET A 354 2.93 -0.10 18.21
CA MET A 354 2.80 1.03 17.31
C MET A 354 1.45 1.07 16.60
N ASP A 355 0.76 2.21 16.74
CA ASP A 355 -0.39 2.61 15.90
C ASP A 355 0.10 3.50 14.76
N ILE A 356 -0.18 3.12 13.51
CA ILE A 356 0.32 3.77 12.30
C ILE A 356 -0.70 4.78 11.78
N ASN A 357 -0.33 6.07 11.77
CA ASN A 357 -1.15 7.14 11.22
C ASN A 357 -0.47 7.82 10.03
N TYR A 358 -1.19 8.69 9.32
CA TYR A 358 -0.69 9.34 8.10
C TYR A 358 0.36 10.45 8.38
N ASP A 359 0.39 10.98 9.59
CA ASP A 359 1.23 12.12 10.02
C ASP A 359 2.03 11.84 11.30
N HIS A 360 1.84 10.66 11.91
CA HIS A 360 2.58 10.26 13.10
C HIS A 360 2.51 8.76 13.37
N PHE A 361 3.45 8.27 14.16
CA PHE A 361 3.39 7.00 14.84
C PHE A 361 3.11 7.24 16.32
N ALA A 362 2.08 6.60 16.86
CA ALA A 362 1.84 6.57 18.29
C ALA A 362 2.38 5.26 18.86
N LEU A 363 3.14 5.35 19.94
CA LEU A 363 3.86 4.24 20.54
C LEU A 363 3.46 4.08 22.00
N ALA A 364 3.42 2.83 22.47
CA ALA A 364 3.24 2.51 23.87
C ALA A 364 4.25 1.42 24.28
N GLU A 365 4.92 1.62 25.41
CA GLU A 365 5.77 0.63 26.05
C GLU A 365 4.98 -0.12 27.11
N LEU A 366 4.99 -1.45 27.06
CA LEU A 366 4.34 -2.33 28.00
C LEU A 366 5.37 -3.27 28.64
N ASP A 367 5.13 -3.64 29.90
CA ASP A 367 5.81 -4.79 30.51
C ASP A 367 5.12 -6.13 30.14
N GLU A 368 5.65 -7.24 30.61
CA GLU A 368 5.09 -8.56 30.36
C GLU A 368 3.67 -8.75 30.94
N THR A 369 3.34 -8.00 31.98
CA THR A 369 2.00 -8.00 32.58
C THR A 369 1.00 -7.13 31.83
N GLY A 370 1.47 -6.38 30.80
CA GLY A 370 0.67 -5.42 30.06
C GLY A 370 0.40 -4.11 30.79
N LYS A 371 1.22 -3.75 31.79
CA LYS A 371 1.20 -2.41 32.37
C LYS A 371 1.81 -1.42 31.41
N LEU A 372 1.17 -0.28 31.24
CA LEU A 372 1.68 0.83 30.44
C LEU A 372 2.83 1.53 31.20
N LEU A 373 4.03 1.50 30.63
CA LEU A 373 5.23 2.09 31.22
C LEU A 373 5.51 3.47 30.66
N ASP A 374 5.52 3.63 29.33
CA ASP A 374 5.83 4.89 28.66
C ASP A 374 5.08 5.01 27.34
N GLN A 375 5.05 6.21 26.76
CA GLN A 375 4.40 6.53 25.51
C GLN A 375 5.17 7.56 24.74
N LYS A 376 5.26 7.36 23.42
CA LYS A 376 5.90 8.34 22.52
C LYS A 376 4.99 8.65 21.31
N LEU A 377 5.17 9.84 20.77
CA LEU A 377 4.51 10.28 19.55
C LEU A 377 5.58 10.81 18.59
N ILE A 378 5.83 10.09 17.51
CA ILE A 378 6.77 10.51 16.48
C ILE A 378 5.98 11.14 15.34
N ARG A 379 6.05 12.46 15.21
CA ARG A 379 5.35 13.23 14.17
C ARG A 379 6.21 13.39 12.94
N PHE A 380 5.58 13.38 11.77
CA PHE A 380 6.22 13.63 10.48
C PHE A 380 5.25 14.28 9.51
N ASP A 381 5.79 15.02 8.54
CA ASP A 381 5.02 15.62 7.45
C ASP A 381 5.43 15.01 6.11
N LEU A 382 4.47 14.39 5.43
CA LEU A 382 4.63 13.78 4.10
C LEU A 382 4.02 14.63 2.98
N MET A 383 3.44 15.79 3.32
CA MET A 383 2.77 16.64 2.34
C MET A 383 3.79 17.25 1.38
N ASN A 384 3.47 17.24 0.09
CA ASN A 384 4.30 17.81 -0.98
C ASN A 384 5.75 17.27 -1.03
N LYS A 385 6.01 16.11 -0.46
CA LYS A 385 7.33 15.46 -0.48
C LYS A 385 7.45 14.52 -1.68
N SER A 386 8.64 14.46 -2.26
CA SER A 386 8.98 13.48 -3.28
C SER A 386 9.02 12.06 -2.70
N THR A 387 8.94 11.06 -3.56
CA THR A 387 9.03 9.64 -3.16
C THR A 387 10.27 9.32 -2.32
N GLY A 388 11.43 9.89 -2.69
CA GLY A 388 12.69 9.70 -1.94
C GLY A 388 12.64 10.36 -0.57
N GLN A 389 12.13 11.59 -0.49
CA GLN A 389 11.97 12.29 0.79
C GLN A 389 11.02 11.54 1.75
N VAL A 390 9.88 11.05 1.24
CA VAL A 390 8.95 10.22 2.04
C VAL A 390 9.66 8.98 2.58
N THR A 391 10.45 8.29 1.75
CA THR A 391 11.21 7.11 2.18
C THR A 391 12.22 7.45 3.27
N ASN A 392 12.93 8.56 3.14
CA ASN A 392 13.91 8.99 4.14
C ASN A 392 13.24 9.40 5.46
N ILE A 393 12.16 10.18 5.42
CA ILE A 393 11.41 10.62 6.61
C ILE A 393 10.87 9.40 7.38
N LEU A 394 10.19 8.50 6.68
CA LEU A 394 9.64 7.29 7.30
C LEU A 394 10.76 6.35 7.79
N GLY A 395 11.86 6.24 7.03
CA GLY A 395 13.03 5.46 7.43
C GLY A 395 13.69 5.99 8.71
N ALA A 396 13.80 7.31 8.88
CA ALA A 396 14.29 7.93 10.10
C ALA A 396 13.35 7.67 11.28
N ALA A 397 12.04 7.90 11.09
CA ALA A 397 11.04 7.66 12.14
C ALA A 397 11.01 6.19 12.61
N VAL A 398 11.09 5.23 11.68
CA VAL A 398 11.16 3.81 12.02
C VAL A 398 12.51 3.46 12.70
N LYS A 399 13.59 4.11 12.28
CA LYS A 399 14.88 3.95 12.96
C LYS A 399 14.80 4.36 14.43
N ASP A 400 14.21 5.51 14.73
CA ASP A 400 14.04 6.02 16.10
C ASP A 400 13.21 5.05 16.97
N ILE A 401 12.20 4.38 16.36
CA ILE A 401 11.42 3.34 17.05
C ILE A 401 12.30 2.14 17.43
N PHE A 402 13.10 1.66 16.48
CA PHE A 402 13.98 0.51 16.75
C PHE A 402 15.17 0.88 17.66
N ASP A 403 15.61 2.16 17.69
CA ASP A 403 16.55 2.66 18.69
C ASP A 403 15.95 2.54 20.09
N TRP A 404 14.69 2.90 20.25
CA TRP A 404 13.95 2.75 21.50
C TRP A 404 13.72 1.27 21.87
N CYS A 405 13.38 0.41 20.89
CA CYS A 405 13.28 -1.02 21.12
C CYS A 405 14.60 -1.62 21.63
N ALA A 406 15.72 -1.19 21.05
CA ALA A 406 17.06 -1.65 21.48
C ALA A 406 17.41 -1.14 22.88
N GLU A 407 17.13 0.12 23.19
CA GLU A 407 17.35 0.72 24.52
C GLU A 407 16.60 -0.02 25.62
N LYS A 408 15.39 -0.48 25.33
CA LYS A 408 14.50 -1.17 26.28
C LYS A 408 14.60 -2.68 26.22
N ASP A 409 15.39 -3.24 25.30
CA ASP A 409 15.46 -4.66 25.01
C ASP A 409 14.08 -5.29 24.79
N LYS A 410 13.24 -4.62 23.97
CA LYS A 410 11.86 -5.01 23.70
C LYS A 410 11.61 -5.21 22.21
N ARG A 411 10.72 -6.14 21.90
CA ARG A 411 10.20 -6.38 20.54
C ARG A 411 9.18 -5.31 20.13
N LEU A 412 8.97 -5.17 18.81
CA LEU A 412 7.98 -4.28 18.26
C LEU A 412 6.68 -5.04 17.90
N ILE A 413 5.52 -4.53 18.28
CA ILE A 413 4.21 -5.03 17.85
C ILE A 413 3.53 -3.99 16.97
N VAL A 414 3.09 -4.39 15.78
CA VAL A 414 2.44 -3.52 14.80
C VAL A 414 1.15 -4.12 14.29
N GLU A 415 0.26 -3.29 13.74
CA GLU A 415 -0.92 -3.79 13.03
C GLU A 415 -0.55 -4.38 11.68
N ASP A 416 -1.14 -5.53 11.34
CA ASP A 416 -1.09 -6.11 9.99
C ASP A 416 -2.11 -5.38 9.08
N ILE A 417 -1.64 -4.33 8.41
CA ILE A 417 -2.47 -3.51 7.55
C ILE A 417 -2.44 -4.09 6.14
N ASP A 418 -3.42 -4.92 5.81
CA ASP A 418 -3.64 -5.36 4.42
C ASP A 418 -4.12 -4.18 3.55
N LEU A 419 -3.19 -3.66 2.76
CA LEU A 419 -3.44 -2.55 1.83
C LEU A 419 -4.37 -2.91 0.68
N THR A 420 -4.40 -4.17 0.27
CA THR A 420 -5.19 -4.63 -0.88
C THR A 420 -6.66 -4.40 -0.62
N ILE A 421 -7.13 -4.75 0.56
CA ILE A 421 -8.52 -4.57 0.99
C ILE A 421 -8.82 -3.08 1.24
N LYS A 422 -7.92 -2.34 1.89
CA LYS A 422 -8.13 -0.90 2.17
C LYS A 422 -8.12 -0.03 0.91
N LEU A 423 -7.26 -0.30 -0.07
CA LEU A 423 -7.26 0.40 -1.36
C LEU A 423 -8.51 0.09 -2.18
N ALA A 424 -8.99 -1.15 -2.13
CA ALA A 424 -10.22 -1.57 -2.78
C ALA A 424 -11.46 -0.99 -2.10
N SER A 425 -11.45 -0.83 -0.77
CA SER A 425 -12.55 -0.29 0.03
C SER A 425 -12.59 1.25 0.09
N ARG A 426 -11.85 1.97 -0.76
CA ARG A 426 -11.93 3.43 -0.85
C ARG A 426 -13.38 3.86 -1.06
N LYS A 427 -14.10 4.10 0.03
CA LYS A 427 -15.39 4.76 0.00
C LYS A 427 -15.17 6.12 -0.66
N TYR A 428 -16.07 6.53 -1.54
CA TYR A 428 -16.08 7.86 -2.11
C TYR A 428 -16.21 8.90 -0.99
N GLY A 429 -15.07 9.16 -0.33
CA GLY A 429 -14.96 10.12 0.75
C GLY A 429 -14.74 11.53 0.22
N ASN A 430 -14.64 12.47 1.13
CA ASN A 430 -14.18 13.82 0.87
C ASN A 430 -12.79 13.77 0.22
N ARG A 431 -12.52 14.70 -0.74
CA ARG A 431 -11.22 14.84 -1.43
C ARG A 431 -10.04 14.92 -0.46
N LYS A 432 -10.19 15.62 0.66
CA LYS A 432 -9.19 15.67 1.75
C LYS A 432 -8.92 14.27 2.35
N GLY A 433 -9.99 13.52 2.70
CA GLY A 433 -9.83 12.17 3.24
C GLY A 433 -9.17 11.20 2.27
N ASN A 434 -9.51 11.27 0.97
CA ASN A 434 -8.85 10.46 -0.05
C ASN A 434 -7.38 10.85 -0.24
N HIS A 435 -7.05 12.13 -0.13
CA HIS A 435 -5.67 12.62 -0.18
C HIS A 435 -4.87 12.13 1.02
N HIS A 436 -5.40 12.24 2.23
CA HIS A 436 -4.77 11.67 3.43
C HIS A 436 -4.54 10.15 3.29
N MET A 437 -5.51 9.41 2.76
CA MET A 437 -5.35 7.96 2.53
C MET A 437 -4.27 7.62 1.48
N THR A 438 -4.00 8.50 0.51
CA THR A 438 -2.89 8.30 -0.44
C THR A 438 -1.52 8.61 0.14
N LEU A 439 -1.45 9.41 1.18
CA LEU A 439 -0.21 9.73 1.90
C LEU A 439 0.29 8.56 2.77
N PHE A 440 -0.56 7.58 3.05
CA PHE A 440 -0.14 6.38 3.76
C PHE A 440 0.82 5.55 2.89
N ALA A 441 2.07 5.67 3.18
CA ALA A 441 3.14 4.92 2.51
C ALA A 441 3.36 3.55 3.21
N TYR A 442 2.29 2.80 3.47
CA TYR A 442 2.34 1.55 4.24
C TYR A 442 3.39 0.55 3.77
N GLN A 443 3.50 0.34 2.45
CA GLN A 443 4.51 -0.57 1.91
C GLN A 443 5.93 -0.13 2.27
N ARG A 444 6.18 1.19 2.30
CA ARG A 444 7.48 1.73 2.71
C ARG A 444 7.71 1.60 4.21
N ILE A 445 6.66 1.83 5.01
CA ILE A 445 6.70 1.62 6.46
C ILE A 445 7.00 0.15 6.73
N ALA A 446 6.26 -0.78 6.14
CA ALA A 446 6.46 -2.22 6.29
C ALA A 446 7.89 -2.65 5.89
N SER A 447 8.37 -2.20 4.71
CA SER A 447 9.73 -2.48 4.26
C SER A 447 10.79 -1.86 5.18
N SER A 448 10.53 -0.68 5.74
CA SER A 448 11.43 -0.02 6.68
C SER A 448 11.51 -0.76 8.00
N ILE A 449 10.36 -1.23 8.54
CA ILE A 449 10.30 -2.07 9.74
C ILE A 449 11.08 -3.37 9.53
N GLU A 450 10.82 -4.09 8.44
CA GLU A 450 11.54 -5.33 8.10
C GLU A 450 13.06 -5.10 7.99
N ASN A 451 13.47 -4.00 7.35
CA ASN A 451 14.89 -3.68 7.20
C ASN A 451 15.55 -3.31 8.53
N GLN A 452 14.89 -2.57 9.42
CA GLN A 452 15.43 -2.22 10.73
C GLN A 452 15.46 -3.43 11.67
N SER A 453 14.43 -4.28 11.63
CA SER A 453 14.38 -5.54 12.35
C SER A 453 15.59 -6.43 12.01
N LEU A 454 15.83 -6.65 10.73
CA LEU A 454 16.99 -7.43 10.26
C LEU A 454 18.34 -6.81 10.63
N LYS A 455 18.44 -5.47 10.53
CA LYS A 455 19.70 -4.77 10.81
C LYS A 455 20.08 -4.79 12.30
N ARG A 456 19.08 -4.78 13.18
CA ARG A 456 19.28 -4.67 14.64
C ARG A 456 19.01 -5.94 15.39
N GLU A 457 18.61 -6.98 14.66
CA GLU A 457 18.26 -8.29 15.23
C GLU A 457 17.13 -8.19 16.27
N ILE A 458 16.17 -7.26 16.05
CA ILE A 458 15.01 -7.06 16.91
C ILE A 458 13.78 -7.63 16.22
N ALA A 459 13.09 -8.53 16.88
CA ALA A 459 11.87 -9.14 16.37
C ALA A 459 10.71 -8.14 16.31
N PHE A 460 9.84 -8.30 15.30
CA PHE A 460 8.58 -7.61 15.26
C PHE A 460 7.43 -8.58 14.95
N TYR A 461 6.25 -8.27 15.46
CA TYR A 461 5.05 -9.08 15.30
C TYR A 461 3.93 -8.25 14.69
N LYS A 462 3.14 -8.90 13.84
CA LYS A 462 1.96 -8.30 13.23
C LYS A 462 0.70 -8.86 13.88
N ILE A 463 -0.22 -7.99 14.27
CA ILE A 463 -1.51 -8.37 14.82
C ILE A 463 -2.65 -7.91 13.92
N ALA A 464 -3.81 -8.57 14.02
CA ALA A 464 -5.00 -8.15 13.30
C ALA A 464 -5.51 -6.77 13.80
N PRO A 465 -5.74 -5.77 12.92
CA PRO A 465 -6.11 -4.40 13.31
C PRO A 465 -7.57 -4.23 13.75
N ALA A 466 -8.31 -5.32 13.94
CA ALA A 466 -9.73 -5.27 14.18
C ALA A 466 -10.06 -4.67 15.55
N TYR A 467 -10.72 -3.51 15.53
CA TYR A 467 -11.26 -2.80 16.71
C TYR A 467 -10.24 -2.25 17.72
N THR A 468 -8.93 -2.30 17.46
CA THR A 468 -7.87 -1.79 18.35
C THR A 468 -8.10 -0.35 18.76
N SER A 469 -8.42 0.55 17.84
CA SER A 469 -8.74 1.95 18.12
C SER A 469 -10.04 2.11 18.92
N GLN A 470 -11.03 1.22 18.76
CA GLN A 470 -12.27 1.29 19.53
C GLN A 470 -12.06 0.80 20.96
N MET A 471 -11.37 -0.33 21.13
CA MET A 471 -10.98 -0.84 22.44
C MET A 471 -10.17 0.20 23.20
N GLY A 472 -9.16 0.77 22.58
CA GLY A 472 -8.35 1.83 23.17
C GLY A 472 -9.18 3.03 23.62
N LYS A 473 -10.10 3.47 22.77
CA LYS A 473 -10.99 4.60 23.05
C LYS A 473 -11.88 4.35 24.27
N PHE A 474 -12.50 3.19 24.38
CA PHE A 474 -13.45 2.88 25.45
C PHE A 474 -12.76 2.52 26.76
N LEU A 475 -11.69 1.74 26.71
CA LEU A 475 -11.07 1.18 27.91
C LEU A 475 -10.00 2.08 28.51
N PHE A 476 -9.18 2.74 27.67
CA PHE A 476 -7.90 3.29 28.11
C PHE A 476 -7.76 4.80 28.00
N MET A 477 -8.42 5.48 27.04
CA MET A 477 -8.30 6.94 26.90
C MET A 477 -8.60 7.69 28.19
N ARG A 478 -9.73 7.37 28.85
CA ARG A 478 -10.12 8.02 30.10
C ARG A 478 -9.27 7.54 31.28
N LYS A 479 -9.01 6.26 31.34
CA LYS A 479 -8.26 5.63 32.44
C LYS A 479 -6.85 6.23 32.59
N TYR A 480 -6.17 6.47 31.47
CA TYR A 480 -4.79 6.95 31.44
C TYR A 480 -4.65 8.41 30.98
N GLY A 481 -5.74 9.10 30.63
CA GLY A 481 -5.67 10.50 30.14
C GLY A 481 -4.96 10.68 28.80
N ILE A 482 -4.92 9.66 27.94
CA ILE A 482 -4.13 9.59 26.71
C ILE A 482 -4.98 9.81 25.46
N SER A 483 -4.31 10.13 24.35
CA SER A 483 -4.98 10.29 23.05
C SER A 483 -5.52 8.96 22.53
N ILE A 484 -6.44 9.03 21.54
CA ILE A 484 -7.01 7.84 20.90
C ILE A 484 -5.92 6.97 20.23
N HIS A 485 -4.90 7.59 19.66
CA HIS A 485 -3.81 6.88 18.95
C HIS A 485 -2.85 6.20 19.93
N GLN A 486 -2.54 6.84 21.05
CA GLN A 486 -1.76 6.22 22.12
C GLN A 486 -2.54 5.07 22.79
N ALA A 487 -3.85 5.23 22.99
CA ALA A 487 -4.69 4.17 23.50
C ALA A 487 -4.82 3.00 22.50
N ALA A 488 -4.85 3.28 21.20
CA ALA A 488 -4.78 2.25 20.15
C ALA A 488 -3.45 1.50 20.18
N ALA A 489 -2.34 2.23 20.26
CA ALA A 489 -1.01 1.63 20.39
C ALA A 489 -0.93 0.70 21.62
N TYR A 490 -1.40 1.17 22.78
CA TYR A 490 -1.47 0.34 23.98
C TYR A 490 -2.30 -0.93 23.80
N THR A 491 -3.47 -0.81 23.15
CA THR A 491 -4.33 -1.95 22.84
C THR A 491 -3.65 -2.94 21.89
N ILE A 492 -2.90 -2.44 20.89
CA ILE A 492 -2.10 -3.26 19.97
C ILE A 492 -1.09 -4.07 20.78
N GLY A 493 -0.43 -3.46 21.75
CA GLY A 493 0.49 -4.13 22.66
C GLY A 493 -0.16 -5.25 23.44
N LEU A 494 -1.31 -5.00 24.05
CA LEU A 494 -2.06 -6.02 24.84
C LEU A 494 -2.48 -7.21 23.97
N VAL A 495 -3.00 -6.95 22.76
CA VAL A 495 -3.36 -8.02 21.80
C VAL A 495 -2.13 -8.83 21.41
N GLY A 496 -1.01 -8.16 21.12
CA GLY A 496 0.23 -8.82 20.71
C GLY A 496 0.91 -9.62 21.84
N LEU A 497 0.71 -9.23 23.09
CA LEU A 497 1.14 -9.98 24.27
C LEU A 497 0.16 -11.11 24.66
N GLY A 498 -1.02 -11.18 24.00
CA GLY A 498 -2.03 -12.21 24.30
C GLY A 498 -2.87 -11.91 25.55
N LEU A 499 -2.81 -10.69 26.10
CA LEU A 499 -3.48 -10.28 27.35
C LEU A 499 -4.93 -9.84 27.09
N TYR A 500 -5.74 -10.75 26.56
CA TYR A 500 -7.14 -10.48 26.17
C TYR A 500 -8.03 -10.18 27.36
N GLU A 501 -7.73 -10.68 28.56
CA GLU A 501 -8.46 -10.42 29.81
C GLU A 501 -8.47 -8.93 30.17
N LYS A 502 -7.50 -8.14 29.70
CA LYS A 502 -7.47 -6.67 29.89
C LYS A 502 -8.33 -5.91 28.88
N LEU A 503 -8.87 -6.60 27.88
CA LEU A 503 -9.69 -6.02 26.82
C LEU A 503 -11.19 -6.24 27.04
N VAL A 504 -11.57 -6.76 28.19
CA VAL A 504 -12.98 -7.02 28.57
C VAL A 504 -13.70 -5.68 28.68
N PRO A 505 -14.83 -5.48 27.97
CA PRO A 505 -15.67 -4.31 28.14
C PRO A 505 -16.26 -4.24 29.57
N ASP A 506 -16.57 -3.03 30.03
CA ASP A 506 -17.30 -2.83 31.26
C ASP A 506 -18.62 -3.66 31.27
N SER A 507 -18.99 -4.17 32.42
CA SER A 507 -20.21 -4.99 32.59
C SER A 507 -21.48 -4.30 32.06
N ARG A 508 -21.56 -2.98 32.20
CA ARG A 508 -22.65 -2.16 31.66
C ARG A 508 -22.66 -2.18 30.11
N MET A 509 -21.49 -2.13 29.45
CA MET A 509 -21.39 -2.27 27.99
C MET A 509 -21.79 -3.68 27.54
N LEU A 510 -21.40 -4.71 28.27
CA LEU A 510 -21.80 -6.09 27.97
C LEU A 510 -23.30 -6.29 28.15
N ASN A 511 -23.93 -5.67 29.18
CA ASN A 511 -25.37 -5.69 29.37
C ASN A 511 -26.17 -5.10 28.21
N LEU A 512 -25.63 -4.09 27.51
CA LEU A 512 -26.24 -3.56 26.28
C LEU A 512 -26.26 -4.57 25.11
N LEU A 513 -25.46 -5.62 25.20
CA LEU A 513 -25.36 -6.70 24.20
C LEU A 513 -26.19 -7.94 24.58
N LYS A 514 -26.96 -7.91 25.68
CA LYS A 514 -27.83 -9.02 26.08
C LYS A 514 -28.65 -9.52 24.89
N THR A 515 -28.77 -10.83 24.80
CA THR A 515 -29.67 -11.47 23.86
C THR A 515 -31.11 -11.23 24.24
N LYS A 516 -32.08 -11.57 23.40
CA LYS A 516 -33.51 -11.51 23.72
C LYS A 516 -33.85 -12.39 24.92
N GLU A 517 -33.05 -13.41 25.18
CA GLU A 517 -33.17 -14.35 26.31
C GLU A 517 -32.47 -13.85 27.59
N GLY A 518 -31.87 -12.66 27.55
CA GLY A 518 -31.22 -12.04 28.72
C GLY A 518 -29.80 -12.51 29.01
N THR A 519 -29.22 -13.38 28.16
CA THR A 519 -27.85 -13.87 28.32
C THR A 519 -26.81 -12.84 27.90
N VAL A 520 -25.79 -12.64 28.74
CA VAL A 520 -24.62 -11.80 28.41
C VAL A 520 -23.62 -12.65 27.63
N PRO A 521 -23.09 -12.15 26.48
CA PRO A 521 -22.09 -12.90 25.71
C PRO A 521 -20.81 -13.08 26.53
N GLU A 522 -20.28 -14.30 26.52
CA GLU A 522 -18.99 -14.63 27.14
C GLU A 522 -17.84 -13.99 26.34
N PHE A 523 -16.89 -13.39 27.07
CA PHE A 523 -15.72 -12.76 26.49
C PHE A 523 -14.52 -13.72 26.55
N SER A 524 -13.97 -14.06 25.38
CA SER A 524 -12.80 -14.91 25.23
C SER A 524 -11.91 -14.42 24.07
N GLN A 525 -10.74 -15.03 23.91
CA GLN A 525 -9.86 -14.77 22.77
C GLN A 525 -10.55 -15.01 21.41
N GLU A 526 -11.47 -15.96 21.35
CA GLU A 526 -12.21 -16.27 20.12
C GLU A 526 -13.36 -15.29 19.88
N THR A 527 -14.04 -14.84 20.93
CA THR A 527 -15.26 -14.03 20.86
C THR A 527 -15.03 -12.53 20.89
N TYR A 528 -13.85 -12.05 21.35
CA TYR A 528 -13.59 -10.62 21.57
C TYR A 528 -13.87 -9.75 20.34
N LYS A 529 -13.51 -10.22 19.13
CA LYS A 529 -13.76 -9.46 17.90
C LYS A 529 -15.23 -9.28 17.62
N ASN A 530 -16.04 -10.32 17.84
CA ASN A 530 -17.49 -10.28 17.63
C ASN A 530 -18.17 -9.36 18.66
N ILE A 531 -17.73 -9.40 19.91
CA ILE A 531 -18.24 -8.54 20.99
C ILE A 531 -17.92 -7.09 20.68
N TRP A 532 -16.67 -6.77 20.34
CA TRP A 532 -16.25 -5.41 19.98
C TRP A 532 -16.88 -4.91 18.68
N ALA A 533 -17.17 -5.81 17.71
CA ALA A 533 -17.96 -5.48 16.52
C ALA A 533 -19.38 -5.02 16.92
N ARG A 534 -20.06 -5.76 17.79
CA ARG A 534 -21.40 -5.41 18.28
C ARG A 534 -21.40 -4.08 19.05
N ILE A 535 -20.44 -3.88 19.96
CA ILE A 535 -20.25 -2.61 20.68
C ILE A 535 -20.04 -1.47 19.69
N THR A 536 -19.12 -1.61 18.74
CA THR A 536 -18.84 -0.59 17.74
C THR A 536 -20.08 -0.23 16.91
N ASN A 537 -20.88 -1.21 16.52
CA ASN A 537 -22.13 -0.99 15.78
C ASN A 537 -23.18 -0.27 16.64
N THR A 538 -23.29 -0.61 17.91
CA THR A 538 -24.21 0.07 18.86
C THR A 538 -23.85 1.54 18.99
N PHE A 539 -22.56 1.87 19.03
CA PHE A 539 -22.05 3.24 19.16
C PHE A 539 -21.68 3.93 17.85
N SER A 540 -21.91 3.29 16.69
CA SER A 540 -21.47 3.79 15.37
C SER A 540 -21.99 5.18 15.02
N GLY A 541 -23.07 5.60 15.64
CA GLY A 541 -23.64 6.93 15.47
C GLY A 541 -22.91 8.04 16.21
N ILE A 542 -22.07 7.73 17.20
CA ILE A 542 -21.35 8.73 18.02
C ILE A 542 -20.02 9.04 17.36
N ARG A 543 -19.96 10.13 16.58
CA ARG A 543 -18.78 10.47 15.78
C ARG A 543 -17.68 11.19 16.56
N LYS A 544 -18.03 11.94 17.61
CA LYS A 544 -17.05 12.76 18.37
C LYS A 544 -16.56 12.00 19.59
N HIS A 545 -15.28 11.65 19.59
CA HIS A 545 -14.68 10.83 20.65
C HIS A 545 -14.67 11.46 22.05
N PHE A 546 -14.77 12.79 22.19
CA PHE A 546 -14.89 13.42 23.51
C PHE A 546 -16.20 13.04 24.21
N PHE A 547 -17.26 12.68 23.47
CA PHE A 547 -18.49 12.18 24.07
C PHE A 547 -18.30 10.83 24.78
N TYR A 548 -17.36 10.01 24.34
CA TYR A 548 -17.08 8.73 24.98
C TYR A 548 -16.48 8.89 26.39
N ARG A 549 -15.92 10.07 26.69
CA ARG A 549 -15.42 10.37 28.03
C ARG A 549 -16.53 10.70 29.05
N SER A 550 -17.63 11.20 28.55
CA SER A 550 -18.65 11.87 29.38
C SER A 550 -20.06 11.27 29.28
N ILE A 551 -20.28 10.22 28.47
CA ILE A 551 -21.59 9.54 28.46
C ILE A 551 -21.67 8.64 29.70
N PRO A 552 -22.54 8.93 30.71
CA PRO A 552 -22.87 7.95 31.69
C PRO A 552 -23.54 6.78 31.00
N TYR A 553 -23.16 5.56 31.35
CA TYR A 553 -23.80 4.36 30.80
C TYR A 553 -25.29 4.30 31.07
N GLU A 554 -25.74 4.89 32.16
CA GLU A 554 -27.15 5.03 32.55
C GLU A 554 -27.97 5.73 31.45
N VAL A 555 -27.41 6.77 30.80
CA VAL A 555 -28.08 7.48 29.70
C VAL A 555 -28.22 6.60 28.45
N LEU A 556 -27.34 5.63 28.29
CA LEU A 556 -27.39 4.68 27.18
C LEU A 556 -28.35 3.52 27.45
N GLU A 557 -28.52 3.13 28.70
CA GLU A 557 -29.44 2.07 29.13
C GLU A 557 -30.91 2.53 29.10
N GLU A 558 -31.20 3.77 29.51
CA GLU A 558 -32.56 4.31 29.57
C GLU A 558 -33.19 4.56 28.19
N ARG A 559 -32.41 4.61 27.14
CA ARG A 559 -32.91 4.97 25.80
C ARG A 559 -32.62 3.89 24.74
N LYS A 560 -33.63 3.13 24.41
CA LYS A 560 -33.64 2.27 23.21
C LYS A 560 -33.44 3.12 21.95
N ARG A 561 -32.21 3.52 21.63
CA ARG A 561 -31.75 4.32 20.50
C ARG A 561 -32.08 5.83 20.60
N PRO A 562 -31.40 6.59 21.44
CA PRO A 562 -31.52 8.05 21.40
C PRO A 562 -31.07 8.56 20.04
N SER A 563 -31.76 9.55 19.50
CA SER A 563 -31.24 10.23 18.32
C SER A 563 -29.90 10.89 18.68
N LEU A 564 -28.89 10.76 17.84
CA LEU A 564 -27.56 11.34 18.06
C LEU A 564 -27.57 12.83 18.40
N ARG A 565 -28.57 13.59 17.89
CA ARG A 565 -28.75 15.01 18.19
C ARG A 565 -29.28 15.25 19.59
N THR A 566 -30.17 14.39 20.06
CA THR A 566 -30.73 14.48 21.43
C THR A 566 -29.64 14.16 22.45
N LEU A 567 -28.85 13.11 22.21
CA LEU A 567 -27.68 12.78 23.03
C LEU A 567 -26.64 13.90 23.01
N ALA A 568 -26.30 14.43 21.83
CA ALA A 568 -25.32 15.50 21.69
C ALA A 568 -25.81 16.81 22.35
N ALA A 569 -27.11 17.13 22.28
CA ALA A 569 -27.67 18.32 22.91
C ALA A 569 -27.72 18.20 24.44
N GLU A 570 -28.13 17.06 24.95
CA GLU A 570 -28.16 16.80 26.39
C GLU A 570 -26.79 16.73 27.02
N MET A 571 -25.82 16.16 26.28
CA MET A 571 -24.43 16.10 26.71
C MET A 571 -23.74 17.45 26.68
N LYS A 572 -24.07 18.31 25.71
CA LYS A 572 -23.56 19.68 25.64
C LYS A 572 -24.05 20.52 26.84
N ILE A 573 -25.22 20.25 27.31
CA ILE A 573 -25.82 20.96 28.45
C ILE A 573 -25.30 20.45 29.80
N ARG A 574 -25.13 19.12 29.97
CA ARG A 574 -24.78 18.52 31.27
C ARG A 574 -23.29 18.28 31.49
N TYR A 575 -22.50 18.17 30.42
CA TYR A 575 -21.13 17.70 30.46
C TYR A 575 -20.17 18.55 29.60
N MET A 576 -20.39 19.86 29.51
CA MET A 576 -19.31 20.74 29.08
C MET A 576 -18.16 20.54 30.07
N PRO A 577 -17.02 19.99 29.67
CA PRO A 577 -15.85 20.11 30.51
C PRO A 577 -15.53 21.60 30.59
N VAL A 578 -15.47 22.13 31.78
CA VAL A 578 -14.79 23.38 32.06
C VAL A 578 -13.30 23.10 31.75
N PHE A 579 -12.87 23.42 30.57
CA PHE A 579 -11.47 23.57 30.25
C PHE A 579 -11.17 25.06 30.45
N GLU A 580 -10.63 25.39 31.59
CA GLU A 580 -9.69 26.47 31.74
C GLU A 580 -8.33 26.07 31.20
#